data_39c244a47ffafe680cc49feb79a1b0cf
#
_entry.id   39c244a47ffafe680cc49feb79a1b0cf
#
_cell.length_a   1.000
_cell.length_b   1.000
_cell.length_c   1.000
_cell.angle_alpha   90.00
_cell.angle_beta   90.00
_cell.angle_gamma   90.00
#
_symmetry.space_group_name_H-M   'P 1'
#
loop_
_entity.id
_entity.type
_entity.pdbx_description
1 polymer ?
#
loop_
_entity_poly.entity_id
_entity_poly.type
_entity_poly.pdbx_seq_one_letter_code
_entity_poly.pdbx_strand_id
1 'polypeptide(L)'
;MDVIYTSSFGQQKCVHHTIDTRTHFQWATALHSEKADAVITHLLSCFAVMGLPIELKTDNAPAYQSAKLAHFLSQYHITHTFGIPYNSQGQAVTERANCTLHDYLKKIKKGEQERFMKPKDILNKTLLTLNFLNVWSKGNISAAELHFQGKEEDKKILNTPIWYKD
;
A
#
# COMPACT_ATOMS: atom_id res chain seq x y z
N MET A 1 -0.59 0.26 -6.74
CA MET A 1 -1.74 0.41 -5.84
C MET A 1 -2.98 -0.16 -6.49
N ASP A 2 -3.88 -0.76 -5.70
CA ASP A 2 -5.11 -1.41 -6.16
C ASP A 2 -6.16 -1.48 -5.04
N VAL A 3 -7.41 -1.87 -5.36
CA VAL A 3 -8.50 -2.06 -4.39
C VAL A 3 -8.95 -3.52 -4.39
N ILE A 4 -8.94 -4.13 -3.21
CA ILE A 4 -9.43 -5.50 -2.98
C ILE A 4 -10.79 -5.42 -2.30
N TYR A 5 -11.76 -6.17 -2.80
CA TYR A 5 -13.06 -6.27 -2.17
C TYR A 5 -13.13 -7.47 -1.22
N THR A 6 -13.57 -7.21 0.01
CA THR A 6 -13.76 -8.27 0.99
C THR A 6 -15.03 -8.06 1.80
N SER A 7 -15.92 -9.06 1.77
CA SER A 7 -17.13 -9.08 2.60
C SER A 7 -16.83 -9.18 4.09
N SER A 8 -15.62 -9.58 4.43
CA SER A 8 -15.18 -9.78 5.83
C SER A 8 -15.12 -8.48 6.64
N PHE A 9 -15.08 -7.32 5.99
CA PHE A 9 -14.99 -6.01 6.64
C PHE A 9 -16.32 -5.26 6.72
N GLY A 10 -17.45 -5.94 6.46
CA GLY A 10 -18.78 -5.34 6.58
C GLY A 10 -18.93 -4.12 5.66
N GLN A 11 -19.22 -2.95 6.26
CA GLN A 11 -19.36 -1.71 5.48
C GLN A 11 -18.05 -1.21 4.88
N GLN A 12 -16.89 -1.49 5.50
CA GLN A 12 -15.56 -1.11 5.01
C GLN A 12 -14.97 -2.14 4.03
N LYS A 13 -15.78 -2.58 3.09
CA LYS A 13 -15.45 -3.69 2.17
C LYS A 13 -14.37 -3.40 1.14
N CYS A 14 -13.98 -2.14 0.96
CA CYS A 14 -12.94 -1.71 0.02
C CYS A 14 -11.60 -1.64 0.76
N VAL A 15 -10.72 -2.59 0.55
CA VAL A 15 -9.36 -2.58 1.08
C VAL A 15 -8.44 -1.97 0.03
N HIS A 16 -8.05 -0.73 0.23
CA HIS A 16 -7.03 -0.07 -0.59
C HIS A 16 -5.67 -0.61 -0.20
N HIS A 17 -4.91 -1.07 -1.17
CA HIS A 17 -3.63 -1.74 -0.98
C HIS A 17 -2.53 -1.12 -1.84
N THR A 18 -1.42 -0.77 -1.21
CA THR A 18 -0.22 -0.25 -1.87
C THR A 18 0.98 -1.12 -1.51
N ILE A 19 1.82 -1.41 -2.48
CA ILE A 19 3.07 -2.14 -2.31
C ILE A 19 4.22 -1.33 -2.92
N ASP A 20 5.33 -1.23 -2.19
CA ASP A 20 6.61 -0.80 -2.74
C ASP A 20 7.20 -1.96 -3.57
N THR A 21 7.30 -1.76 -4.88
CA THR A 21 7.76 -2.81 -5.80
C THR A 21 9.23 -3.17 -5.62
N ARG A 22 10.03 -2.33 -4.97
CA ARG A 22 11.45 -2.56 -4.68
C ARG A 22 11.65 -3.42 -3.44
N THR A 23 10.94 -3.10 -2.36
CA THR A 23 11.15 -3.71 -1.04
C THR A 23 10.09 -4.72 -0.67
N HIS A 24 8.98 -4.75 -1.41
CA HIS A 24 7.76 -5.50 -1.09
C HIS A 24 7.07 -5.08 0.21
N PHE A 25 7.45 -3.92 0.78
CA PHE A 25 6.74 -3.36 1.92
C PHE A 25 5.33 -2.93 1.51
N GLN A 26 4.34 -3.26 2.33
CA GLN A 26 2.93 -3.12 1.98
C GLN A 26 2.19 -2.26 3.00
N TRP A 27 1.25 -1.47 2.51
CA TRP A 27 0.29 -0.76 3.35
C TRP A 27 -1.13 -0.94 2.82
N ALA A 28 -2.09 -1.13 3.72
CA ALA A 28 -3.48 -1.27 3.33
C ALA A 28 -4.40 -0.59 4.34
N THR A 29 -5.52 -0.04 3.84
CA THR A 29 -6.59 0.54 4.66
C THR A 29 -7.95 0.04 4.18
N ALA A 30 -8.81 -0.31 5.13
CA ALA A 30 -10.19 -0.70 4.85
C ALA A 30 -11.10 0.54 4.90
N LEU A 31 -11.78 0.84 3.81
CA LEU A 31 -12.63 2.02 3.65
C LEU A 31 -14.01 1.63 3.08
N HIS A 32 -14.96 2.55 3.16
CA HIS A 32 -16.33 2.33 2.68
C HIS A 32 -16.47 2.44 1.16
N SER A 33 -15.52 3.06 0.49
CA SER A 33 -15.62 3.48 -0.91
C SER A 33 -14.28 3.30 -1.63
N GLU A 34 -14.35 3.19 -2.94
CA GLU A 34 -13.22 3.22 -3.87
C GLU A 34 -13.06 4.57 -4.57
N LYS A 35 -13.91 5.57 -4.25
CA LYS A 35 -13.89 6.88 -4.88
C LYS A 35 -12.59 7.65 -4.56
N ALA A 36 -12.32 8.71 -5.33
CA ALA A 36 -11.10 9.52 -5.21
C ALA A 36 -10.80 10.00 -3.78
N ASP A 37 -11.83 10.35 -2.98
CA ASP A 37 -11.65 10.76 -1.59
C ASP A 37 -11.10 9.64 -0.71
N ALA A 38 -11.59 8.42 -0.91
CA ALA A 38 -11.09 7.25 -0.19
C ALA A 38 -9.65 6.89 -0.63
N VAL A 39 -9.36 7.01 -1.93
CA VAL A 39 -8.00 6.85 -2.46
C VAL A 39 -7.04 7.84 -1.81
N ILE A 40 -7.40 9.12 -1.74
CA ILE A 40 -6.58 10.17 -1.11
C ILE A 40 -6.40 9.89 0.39
N THR A 41 -7.46 9.48 1.10
CA THR A 41 -7.37 9.10 2.51
C THR A 41 -6.39 7.94 2.73
N HIS A 42 -6.45 6.93 1.86
CA HIS A 42 -5.50 5.82 1.89
C HIS A 42 -4.07 6.30 1.62
N LEU A 43 -3.86 7.10 0.58
CA LEU A 43 -2.53 7.59 0.21
C LEU A 43 -1.90 8.45 1.30
N LEU A 44 -2.67 9.31 1.98
CA LEU A 44 -2.17 10.09 3.12
C LEU A 44 -1.64 9.17 4.23
N SER A 45 -2.39 8.13 4.59
CA SER A 45 -1.93 7.16 5.59
C SER A 45 -0.74 6.32 5.09
N CYS A 46 -0.74 6.00 3.80
CA CYS A 46 0.35 5.29 3.15
C CYS A 46 1.66 6.11 3.19
N PHE A 47 1.60 7.37 2.79
CA PHE A 47 2.75 8.27 2.77
C PHE A 47 3.31 8.54 4.18
N ALA A 48 2.44 8.61 5.19
CA ALA A 48 2.87 8.76 6.58
C ALA A 48 3.68 7.57 7.11
N VAL A 49 3.46 6.36 6.54
CA VAL A 49 4.14 5.13 6.97
C VAL A 49 5.30 4.75 6.05
N MET A 50 5.08 4.87 4.74
CA MET A 50 6.03 4.40 3.72
C MET A 50 6.93 5.52 3.16
N GLY A 51 6.64 6.79 3.48
CA GLY A 51 7.24 7.94 2.81
C GLY A 51 6.60 8.26 1.45
N LEU A 52 7.05 9.35 0.84
CA LEU A 52 6.56 9.80 -0.46
C LEU A 52 7.23 9.00 -1.58
N PRO A 53 6.48 8.38 -2.49
CA PRO A 53 7.05 7.72 -3.65
C PRO A 53 7.39 8.75 -4.74
N ILE A 54 8.37 8.44 -5.59
CA ILE A 54 8.66 9.21 -6.81
C ILE A 54 7.54 8.97 -7.83
N GLU A 55 7.05 7.74 -7.90
CA GLU A 55 6.06 7.31 -8.87
C GLU A 55 4.98 6.45 -8.19
N LEU A 56 3.72 6.74 -8.50
CA LEU A 56 2.58 5.90 -8.14
C LEU A 56 2.00 5.27 -9.39
N LYS A 57 1.95 3.94 -9.43
CA LYS A 57 1.31 3.17 -10.50
C LYS A 57 -0.02 2.60 -10.04
N THR A 58 -1.07 2.82 -10.86
CA THR A 58 -2.42 2.28 -10.63
C THR A 58 -2.98 1.65 -11.91
N ASP A 59 -4.12 1.01 -11.83
CA ASP A 59 -4.93 0.70 -13.00
C ASP A 59 -5.67 1.95 -13.54
N ASN A 60 -6.53 1.75 -14.55
CA ASN A 60 -7.31 2.81 -15.19
C ASN A 60 -8.71 3.00 -14.58
N ALA A 61 -8.95 2.60 -13.33
CA ALA A 61 -10.25 2.81 -12.71
C ALA A 61 -10.61 4.32 -12.61
N PRO A 62 -11.89 4.68 -12.70
CA PRO A 62 -12.35 6.09 -12.74
C PRO A 62 -11.85 6.93 -11.55
N ALA A 63 -11.72 6.33 -10.37
CA ALA A 63 -11.21 7.01 -9.20
C ALA A 63 -9.76 7.49 -9.37
N TYR A 64 -8.94 6.68 -10.04
CA TYR A 64 -7.54 6.99 -10.31
C TYR A 64 -7.37 8.02 -11.43
N GLN A 65 -8.30 8.10 -12.38
CA GLN A 65 -8.30 9.08 -13.46
C GLN A 65 -8.89 10.45 -13.05
N SER A 66 -9.32 10.60 -11.79
CA SER A 66 -9.99 11.82 -11.34
C SER A 66 -9.02 13.02 -11.27
N ALA A 67 -9.51 14.20 -11.68
CA ALA A 67 -8.77 15.45 -11.55
C ALA A 67 -8.38 15.75 -10.09
N LYS A 68 -9.21 15.33 -9.13
CA LYS A 68 -8.95 15.48 -7.70
C LYS A 68 -7.70 14.72 -7.25
N LEU A 69 -7.55 13.47 -7.69
CA LEU A 69 -6.35 12.68 -7.38
C LEU A 69 -5.14 13.23 -8.09
N ALA A 70 -5.25 13.63 -9.36
CA ALA A 70 -4.16 14.22 -10.11
C ALA A 70 -3.64 15.50 -9.42
N HIS A 71 -4.56 16.37 -8.98
CA HIS A 71 -4.20 17.58 -8.22
C HIS A 71 -3.49 17.23 -6.90
N PHE A 72 -4.02 16.27 -6.15
CA PHE A 72 -3.40 15.80 -4.89
C PHE A 72 -1.97 15.30 -5.12
N LEU A 73 -1.74 14.42 -6.09
CA LEU A 73 -0.42 13.88 -6.38
C LEU A 73 0.57 14.95 -6.86
N SER A 74 0.10 15.93 -7.63
CA SER A 74 0.94 17.05 -8.08
C SER A 74 1.45 17.92 -6.94
N GLN A 75 0.68 18.09 -5.85
CA GLN A 75 1.11 18.82 -4.65
C GLN A 75 2.31 18.18 -3.95
N TYR A 76 2.48 16.86 -4.09
CA TYR A 76 3.60 16.12 -3.53
C TYR A 76 4.66 15.75 -4.57
N HIS A 77 4.58 16.32 -5.78
CA HIS A 77 5.49 16.03 -6.91
C HIS A 77 5.59 14.55 -7.26
N ILE A 78 4.50 13.79 -7.09
CA ILE A 78 4.44 12.36 -7.38
C ILE A 78 4.00 12.16 -8.83
N THR A 79 4.81 11.44 -9.61
CA THR A 79 4.43 11.03 -10.96
C THR A 79 3.36 9.95 -10.90
N HIS A 80 2.24 10.16 -11.58
CA HIS A 80 1.18 9.16 -11.67
C HIS A 80 1.22 8.45 -13.03
N THR A 81 1.36 7.14 -13.02
CA THR A 81 1.36 6.30 -14.22
C THR A 81 0.27 5.25 -14.15
N PHE A 82 -0.32 4.94 -15.29
CA PHE A 82 -1.34 3.92 -15.43
C PHE A 82 -0.75 2.64 -15.98
N GLY A 83 -1.26 1.50 -15.51
CA GLY A 83 -0.91 0.20 -16.07
C GLY A 83 -1.30 0.15 -17.55
N ILE A 84 -0.33 -0.16 -18.41
CA ILE A 84 -0.61 -0.39 -19.84
C ILE A 84 -1.34 -1.74 -19.93
N PRO A 85 -2.53 -1.81 -20.57
CA PRO A 85 -3.17 -3.09 -20.87
C PRO A 85 -2.13 -3.99 -21.57
N TYR A 86 -2.04 -5.24 -21.14
CA TYR A 86 -1.09 -6.26 -21.66
C TYR A 86 0.38 -6.13 -21.23
N ASN A 87 0.76 -5.22 -20.34
CA ASN A 87 2.10 -5.24 -19.73
C ASN A 87 2.09 -6.02 -18.41
N SER A 88 2.31 -7.33 -18.51
CA SER A 88 2.14 -8.30 -17.41
C SER A 88 3.16 -8.17 -16.26
N GLN A 89 4.34 -7.61 -16.48
CA GLN A 89 5.39 -7.62 -15.43
C GLN A 89 5.11 -6.65 -14.29
N GLY A 90 4.65 -5.42 -14.57
CA GLY A 90 4.37 -4.43 -13.51
C GLY A 90 3.07 -4.71 -12.75
N GLN A 91 2.10 -5.39 -13.36
CA GLN A 91 0.85 -5.81 -12.71
C GLN A 91 1.04 -7.08 -11.88
N ALA A 92 1.89 -8.01 -12.33
CA ALA A 92 2.11 -9.29 -11.65
C ALA A 92 2.58 -9.15 -10.19
N VAL A 93 3.36 -8.11 -9.86
CA VAL A 93 3.81 -7.85 -8.48
C VAL A 93 2.61 -7.45 -7.60
N THR A 94 1.79 -6.51 -8.08
CA THR A 94 0.61 -6.03 -7.35
C THR A 94 -0.45 -7.12 -7.22
N GLU A 95 -0.73 -7.87 -8.30
CA GLU A 95 -1.67 -8.98 -8.29
C GLU A 95 -1.24 -10.07 -7.29
N ARG A 96 0.03 -10.46 -7.30
CA ARG A 96 0.58 -11.44 -6.35
C ARG A 96 0.48 -10.93 -4.91
N ALA A 97 0.78 -9.66 -4.67
CA ALA A 97 0.65 -9.04 -3.36
C ALA A 97 -0.80 -9.01 -2.88
N ASN A 98 -1.75 -8.70 -3.78
CA ASN A 98 -3.19 -8.73 -3.50
C ASN A 98 -3.66 -10.14 -3.12
N CYS A 99 -3.26 -11.16 -3.90
CA CYS A 99 -3.57 -12.56 -3.59
C CYS A 99 -2.99 -12.96 -2.22
N THR A 100 -1.73 -12.60 -1.97
CA THR A 100 -1.07 -12.91 -0.70
C THR A 100 -1.79 -12.25 0.48
N LEU A 101 -2.09 -10.94 0.39
CA LEU A 101 -2.83 -10.21 1.43
C LEU A 101 -4.19 -10.86 1.70
N HIS A 102 -4.94 -11.20 0.66
CA HIS A 102 -6.25 -11.83 0.77
C HIS A 102 -6.19 -13.22 1.43
N ASP A 103 -5.18 -14.04 1.08
CA ASP A 103 -4.98 -15.35 1.67
C ASP A 103 -4.61 -15.27 3.16
N TYR A 104 -3.78 -14.31 3.54
CA TYR A 104 -3.44 -14.06 4.95
C TYR A 104 -4.65 -13.57 5.75
N LEU A 105 -5.45 -12.64 5.19
CA LEU A 105 -6.69 -12.19 5.83
C LEU A 105 -7.65 -13.37 6.09
N LYS A 106 -7.77 -14.29 5.13
CA LYS A 106 -8.58 -15.51 5.30
C LYS A 106 -8.03 -16.45 6.35
N LYS A 107 -6.70 -16.67 6.37
CA LYS A 107 -6.02 -17.55 7.33
C LYS A 107 -6.15 -17.03 8.76
N ILE A 108 -5.85 -15.76 8.99
CA ILE A 108 -5.94 -15.13 10.31
C ILE A 108 -7.38 -15.19 10.83
N LYS A 109 -8.38 -14.91 9.99
CA LYS A 109 -9.80 -14.99 10.40
C LYS A 109 -10.27 -16.39 10.81
N LYS A 110 -9.58 -17.46 10.36
CA LYS A 110 -9.91 -18.84 10.74
C LYS A 110 -9.34 -19.26 12.10
N GLY A 111 -8.42 -18.50 12.68
CA GLY A 111 -7.87 -18.75 14.01
C GLY A 111 -8.94 -18.56 15.09
N GLU A 112 -8.94 -19.41 16.12
CA GLU A 112 -9.93 -19.34 17.21
C GLU A 112 -9.86 -18.02 17.98
N GLN A 113 -8.66 -17.53 18.24
CA GLN A 113 -8.42 -16.28 18.98
C GLN A 113 -8.81 -15.06 18.16
N GLU A 114 -8.62 -15.10 16.84
CA GLU A 114 -8.89 -14.01 15.92
C GLU A 114 -10.36 -13.89 15.51
N ARG A 115 -11.20 -14.86 15.87
CA ARG A 115 -12.63 -14.87 15.55
C ARG A 115 -13.39 -13.66 16.10
N PHE A 116 -12.90 -13.08 17.20
CA PHE A 116 -13.49 -11.93 17.86
C PHE A 116 -12.74 -10.61 17.58
N MET A 117 -11.67 -10.63 16.80
CA MET A 117 -10.93 -9.42 16.46
C MET A 117 -11.72 -8.54 15.50
N LYS A 118 -11.56 -7.22 15.67
CA LYS A 118 -12.11 -6.25 14.71
C LYS A 118 -11.42 -6.39 13.36
N PRO A 119 -12.13 -6.15 12.24
CA PRO A 119 -11.53 -6.22 10.90
C PRO A 119 -10.23 -5.42 10.73
N LYS A 120 -10.19 -4.22 11.31
CA LYS A 120 -9.00 -3.36 11.31
C LYS A 120 -7.79 -4.02 11.98
N ASP A 121 -8.01 -4.72 13.10
CA ASP A 121 -6.93 -5.36 13.84
C ASP A 121 -6.43 -6.60 13.09
N ILE A 122 -7.33 -7.32 12.40
CA ILE A 122 -6.97 -8.42 11.49
C ILE A 122 -6.10 -7.88 10.35
N LEU A 123 -6.47 -6.75 9.74
CA LEU A 123 -5.68 -6.13 8.69
C LEU A 123 -4.29 -5.72 9.18
N ASN A 124 -4.23 -5.05 10.34
CA ASN A 124 -2.97 -4.64 10.96
C ASN A 124 -2.07 -5.84 11.29
N LYS A 125 -2.63 -6.93 11.85
CA LYS A 125 -1.90 -8.18 12.13
C LYS A 125 -1.38 -8.81 10.84
N THR A 126 -2.18 -8.78 9.77
CA THR A 126 -1.76 -9.27 8.46
C THR A 126 -0.58 -8.47 7.91
N LEU A 127 -0.67 -7.13 7.94
CA LEU A 127 0.42 -6.25 7.47
C LEU A 127 1.69 -6.42 8.31
N LEU A 128 1.56 -6.57 9.63
CA LEU A 128 2.68 -6.86 10.51
C LEU A 128 3.38 -8.17 10.08
N THR A 129 2.60 -9.22 9.83
CA THR A 129 3.16 -10.50 9.38
C THR A 129 3.85 -10.39 8.02
N LEU A 130 3.21 -9.74 7.04
CA LEU A 130 3.75 -9.62 5.69
C LEU A 130 5.01 -8.76 5.63
N ASN A 131 5.07 -7.68 6.42
CA ASN A 131 6.17 -6.73 6.36
C ASN A 131 7.36 -7.13 7.24
N PHE A 132 7.13 -7.72 8.41
CA PHE A 132 8.17 -7.92 9.42
C PHE A 132 8.54 -9.39 9.67
N LEU A 133 7.58 -10.31 9.47
CA LEU A 133 7.79 -11.72 9.79
C LEU A 133 8.05 -12.58 8.54
N ASN A 134 7.61 -12.15 7.38
CA ASN A 134 7.91 -12.83 6.13
C ASN A 134 9.26 -12.41 5.57
N VAL A 135 10.03 -13.39 5.16
CA VAL A 135 11.32 -13.20 4.52
C VAL A 135 11.18 -13.43 3.02
N TRP A 136 11.53 -12.44 2.21
CA TRP A 136 11.32 -12.44 0.76
C TRP A 136 12.60 -12.67 -0.06
N SER A 137 13.76 -12.62 0.56
CA SER A 137 15.05 -12.70 -0.11
C SER A 137 15.93 -13.82 0.41
N LYS A 138 16.91 -14.23 -0.40
CA LYS A 138 17.95 -15.21 -0.02
C LYS A 138 18.80 -14.79 1.20
N GLY A 139 18.67 -13.52 1.64
CA GLY A 139 19.43 -12.94 2.75
C GLY A 139 18.70 -12.94 4.08
N ASN A 140 17.55 -13.60 4.22
CA ASN A 140 16.75 -13.60 5.45
C ASN A 140 16.32 -12.20 5.94
N ILE A 141 16.11 -11.25 5.02
CA ILE A 141 15.75 -9.87 5.30
C ILE A 141 14.27 -9.66 5.07
N SER A 142 13.57 -9.03 6.01
CA SER A 142 12.14 -8.69 5.88
C SER A 142 11.91 -7.50 4.93
N ALA A 143 10.67 -7.36 4.44
CA ALA A 143 10.30 -6.21 3.61
C ALA A 143 10.48 -4.88 4.37
N ALA A 144 10.21 -4.87 5.67
CA ALA A 144 10.41 -3.70 6.53
C ALA A 144 11.89 -3.31 6.65
N GLU A 145 12.78 -4.28 6.88
CA GLU A 145 14.22 -4.01 6.93
C GLU A 145 14.72 -3.41 5.61
N LEU A 146 14.33 -3.99 4.46
CA LEU A 146 14.70 -3.46 3.15
C LEU A 146 14.15 -2.05 2.92
N HIS A 147 12.94 -1.77 3.41
CA HIS A 147 12.28 -0.48 3.22
C HIS A 147 12.93 0.63 4.05
N PHE A 148 13.19 0.36 5.33
CA PHE A 148 13.72 1.36 6.27
C PHE A 148 15.24 1.49 6.27
N GLN A 149 16.00 0.48 5.78
CA GLN A 149 17.46 0.61 5.63
C GLN A 149 17.84 1.63 4.54
N GLY A 150 16.96 1.92 3.57
CA GLY A 150 17.18 2.85 2.49
C GLY A 150 18.42 2.48 1.63
N LYS A 151 18.52 2.98 0.41
CA LYS A 151 19.82 3.06 -0.26
C LYS A 151 20.59 4.24 0.30
N GLU A 152 21.91 4.19 0.35
CA GLU A 152 22.72 5.35 0.77
C GLU A 152 22.46 6.60 -0.06
N GLU A 153 22.00 6.44 -1.30
CA GLU A 153 21.56 7.52 -2.19
C GLU A 153 20.27 8.20 -1.69
N ASP A 154 19.35 7.45 -1.06
CA ASP A 154 18.10 7.99 -0.50
C ASP A 154 18.38 8.84 0.75
N LYS A 155 19.49 8.60 1.47
CA LYS A 155 19.91 9.39 2.64
C LYS A 155 20.31 10.83 2.27
N LYS A 156 20.73 11.08 1.03
CA LYS A 156 21.06 12.43 0.56
C LYS A 156 19.81 13.32 0.40
N ILE A 157 18.67 12.74 0.15
CA ILE A 157 17.39 13.47 -0.01
C ILE A 157 16.83 13.91 1.35
N LEU A 158 17.06 13.14 2.41
CA LEU A 158 16.62 13.46 3.78
C LEU A 158 17.38 14.64 4.42
N ASN A 159 18.50 15.07 3.85
CA ASN A 159 19.27 16.23 4.30
C ASN A 159 18.83 17.56 3.66
N THR A 160 17.73 17.59 2.93
CA THR A 160 17.19 18.84 2.42
C THR A 160 16.48 19.56 3.59
N PRO A 161 16.90 20.79 3.96
CA PRO A 161 16.28 21.51 5.07
C PRO A 161 14.81 21.77 4.74
N ILE A 162 13.93 21.29 5.61
CA ILE A 162 12.49 21.58 5.54
C ILE A 162 12.31 22.99 6.13
N TRP A 163 11.99 23.96 5.28
CA TRP A 163 11.62 25.30 5.72
C TRP A 163 10.17 25.28 6.19
N TYR A 164 9.96 25.46 7.50
CA TYR A 164 8.65 25.85 8.01
C TYR A 164 8.45 27.33 7.72
N LYS A 165 7.36 27.67 7.09
CA LYS A 165 6.88 29.06 6.99
C LYS A 165 5.97 29.27 8.19
N ASP A 166 6.41 30.14 9.13
CA ASP A 166 5.57 30.66 10.21
C ASP A 166 4.40 31.47 9.65
#